data_5e4190b5169f8e038f36a5755bed0e01
#
_entry.id   5e4190b5169f8e038f36a5755bed0e01
#
_cell.length_a   1.000
_cell.length_b   1.000
_cell.length_c   1.000
_cell.angle_alpha   90.00
_cell.angle_beta   90.00
_cell.angle_gamma   90.00
#
_symmetry.space_group_name_H-M   'P 1'
#
loop_
_entity.id
_entity.type
_entity.pdbx_description
1 polymer ?
#
loop_
_entity_poly.entity_id
_entity_poly.type
_entity_poly.pdbx_seq_one_letter_code
_entity_poly.pdbx_strand_id
1 'polypeptide(L)'
;MKLEVTGIEEGQPVPEKFAFGVYNEQDHMNFGPNRNPELVWDDAPEGTKSFVVMMFDPDVPSVADDVNQEGKTVPKDLERVDFFHWLLVDIPADISRVPEGEDSDGVIPKGKEQS
;
A
#
# COMPACT_ATOMS: atom_id res chain seq x y z
N MET A 1 16.25 11.68 6.24
CA MET A 1 15.17 10.85 6.83
C MET A 1 15.27 9.43 6.29
N LYS A 2 15.06 8.44 7.13
CA LYS A 2 15.16 7.03 6.76
C LYS A 2 13.84 6.33 7.08
N LEU A 3 13.31 5.57 6.11
CA LEU A 3 12.07 4.80 6.26
C LEU A 3 12.38 3.31 6.21
N GLU A 4 11.82 2.56 7.16
CA GLU A 4 11.85 1.10 7.16
C GLU A 4 10.42 0.56 7.09
N VAL A 5 10.20 -0.45 6.26
CA VAL A 5 8.91 -1.14 6.11
C VAL A 5 9.09 -2.57 6.60
N THR A 6 8.54 -2.86 7.76
CA THR A 6 8.71 -4.16 8.41
C THR A 6 7.93 -5.24 7.67
N GLY A 7 8.58 -6.36 7.37
CA GLY A 7 7.94 -7.51 6.72
C GLY A 7 7.90 -7.46 5.21
N ILE A 8 8.39 -6.38 4.60
CA ILE A 8 8.51 -6.27 3.15
C ILE A 8 9.98 -6.04 2.81
N GLU A 9 10.55 -6.92 2.01
CA GLU A 9 11.95 -6.81 1.55
C GLU A 9 11.98 -6.28 0.12
N GLU A 10 12.92 -5.38 -0.14
CA GLU A 10 13.09 -4.80 -1.47
C GLU A 10 13.38 -5.90 -2.51
N GLY A 11 12.67 -5.86 -3.62
CA GLY A 11 12.81 -6.83 -4.70
C GLY A 11 12.14 -8.17 -4.47
N GLN A 12 11.45 -8.35 -3.33
CA GLN A 12 10.76 -9.60 -3.00
C GLN A 12 9.25 -9.44 -3.10
N PRO A 13 8.49 -10.53 -3.30
CA PRO A 13 7.03 -10.47 -3.31
C PRO A 13 6.47 -9.94 -2.00
N VAL A 14 5.40 -9.15 -2.10
CA VAL A 14 4.69 -8.65 -0.92
C VAL A 14 3.97 -9.82 -0.23
N PRO A 15 4.13 -10.01 1.09
CA PRO A 15 3.40 -11.05 1.82
C PRO A 15 1.89 -10.91 1.70
N GLU A 16 1.18 -12.03 1.65
CA GLU A 16 -0.27 -12.06 1.46
C GLU A 16 -1.06 -11.26 2.50
N LYS A 17 -0.58 -11.15 3.74
CA LYS A 17 -1.25 -10.38 4.79
C LYS A 17 -1.39 -8.90 4.47
N PHE A 18 -0.57 -8.37 3.57
CA PHE A 18 -0.63 -6.99 3.11
C PHE A 18 -1.36 -6.84 1.78
N ALA A 19 -1.74 -7.95 1.15
CA ALA A 19 -2.34 -7.94 -0.17
C ALA A 19 -3.85 -7.77 -0.11
N PHE A 20 -4.39 -6.94 -1.00
CA PHE A 20 -5.83 -6.82 -1.22
C PHE A 20 -6.39 -8.06 -1.89
N GLY A 21 -5.66 -8.65 -2.84
CA GLY A 21 -6.06 -9.85 -3.55
C GLY A 21 -4.99 -10.94 -3.46
N VAL A 22 -5.42 -12.19 -3.28
CA VAL A 22 -4.56 -13.37 -3.25
C VAL A 22 -5.07 -14.41 -4.23
N TYR A 23 -4.16 -15.24 -4.74
CA TYR A 23 -4.52 -16.32 -5.65
C TYR A 23 -5.38 -17.37 -4.93
N ASN A 24 -6.41 -17.84 -5.64
CA ASN A 24 -7.27 -18.93 -5.20
C ASN A 24 -7.52 -19.88 -6.38
N GLU A 25 -7.33 -21.18 -6.16
CA GLU A 25 -7.47 -22.19 -7.23
C GLU A 25 -8.89 -22.29 -7.78
N GLN A 26 -9.89 -21.99 -7.00
CA GLN A 26 -11.30 -22.10 -7.39
C GLN A 26 -11.79 -20.87 -8.14
N ASP A 27 -11.52 -19.68 -7.58
CA ASP A 27 -12.03 -18.40 -8.09
C ASP A 27 -10.94 -17.57 -8.77
N HIS A 28 -9.70 -18.06 -8.84
CA HIS A 28 -8.48 -17.43 -9.34
C HIS A 28 -8.03 -16.20 -8.56
N MET A 29 -8.92 -15.55 -7.81
CA MET A 29 -8.58 -14.48 -6.88
C MET A 29 -9.56 -14.46 -5.72
N ASN A 30 -9.05 -14.17 -4.54
CA ASN A 30 -9.86 -13.94 -3.34
C ASN A 30 -9.31 -12.70 -2.63
N PHE A 31 -10.11 -12.12 -1.72
CA PHE A 31 -9.63 -10.98 -0.93
C PHE A 31 -8.60 -11.45 0.10
N GLY A 32 -7.48 -10.74 0.14
CA GLY A 32 -6.47 -10.92 1.17
C GLY A 32 -6.81 -10.13 2.43
N PRO A 33 -6.01 -10.26 3.50
CA PRO A 33 -6.18 -9.50 4.73
C PRO A 33 -6.05 -7.99 4.56
N ASN A 34 -5.33 -7.53 3.55
CA ASN A 34 -5.16 -6.12 3.19
C ASN A 34 -4.72 -5.23 4.37
N ARG A 35 -3.81 -5.75 5.20
CA ARG A 35 -3.28 -5.01 6.33
C ARG A 35 -2.19 -4.05 5.87
N ASN A 36 -2.12 -2.86 6.45
CA ASN A 36 -0.98 -2.00 6.21
C ASN A 36 0.25 -2.60 6.92
N PRO A 37 1.46 -2.52 6.30
CA PRO A 37 2.68 -2.95 6.97
C PRO A 37 3.07 -1.97 8.08
N GLU A 38 3.90 -2.41 9.00
CA GLU A 38 4.51 -1.50 9.97
C GLU A 38 5.51 -0.60 9.26
N LEU A 39 5.40 0.70 9.51
CA LEU A 39 6.34 1.71 9.04
C LEU A 39 7.06 2.33 10.22
N VAL A 40 8.37 2.50 10.10
CA VAL A 40 9.19 3.18 11.10
C VAL A 40 10.12 4.15 10.37
N TRP A 41 10.23 5.37 10.85
CA TRP A 41 11.15 6.36 10.27
C TRP A 41 11.86 7.16 11.33
N ASP A 42 12.98 7.74 10.96
CA ASP A 42 13.81 8.56 11.82
C ASP A 42 14.44 9.71 11.03
N ASP A 43 15.20 10.55 11.74
CA ASP A 43 15.93 11.68 11.15
C ASP A 43 15.05 12.60 10.29
N ALA A 44 13.85 12.91 10.77
CA ALA A 44 13.03 13.91 10.12
C ALA A 44 13.76 15.25 10.07
N PRO A 45 13.68 15.99 8.95
CA PRO A 45 14.30 17.31 8.87
C PRO A 45 13.81 18.24 9.97
N GLU A 46 14.69 19.12 10.45
CA GLU A 46 14.32 20.14 11.41
C GLU A 46 13.19 21.02 10.82
N GLY A 47 12.20 21.35 11.64
CA GLY A 47 11.06 22.12 11.20
C GLY A 47 9.92 21.30 10.59
N THR A 48 10.03 19.97 10.56
CA THR A 48 8.94 19.09 10.11
C THR A 48 7.70 19.29 10.98
N LYS A 49 6.56 19.50 10.33
CA LYS A 49 5.29 19.74 11.03
C LYS A 49 4.32 18.56 10.94
N SER A 50 4.40 17.80 9.86
CA SER A 50 3.58 16.61 9.65
C SER A 50 4.25 15.68 8.63
N PHE A 51 3.71 14.46 8.51
CA PHE A 51 4.16 13.49 7.52
C PHE A 51 2.99 13.03 6.66
N VAL A 52 3.34 12.55 5.47
CA VAL A 52 2.41 11.90 4.54
C VAL A 52 3.03 10.56 4.13
N VAL A 53 2.23 9.51 4.11
CA VAL A 53 2.62 8.21 3.54
C VAL A 53 1.85 8.01 2.26
N MET A 54 2.57 7.66 1.19
CA MET A 54 1.98 7.29 -0.09
C MET A 54 2.48 5.92 -0.49
N MET A 55 1.56 5.01 -0.78
CA MET A 55 1.88 3.71 -1.36
C MET A 55 1.28 3.67 -2.76
N PHE A 56 2.13 3.58 -3.76
CA PHE A 56 1.67 3.58 -5.15
C PHE A 56 2.34 2.50 -5.97
N ASP A 57 1.66 2.07 -7.02
CA ASP A 57 2.14 1.07 -7.95
C ASP A 57 2.21 1.72 -9.34
N PRO A 58 3.41 1.86 -9.93
CA PRO A 58 3.57 2.48 -11.24
C PRO A 58 3.23 1.55 -12.40
N ASP A 59 2.92 0.29 -12.13
CA ASP A 59 2.73 -0.74 -13.14
C ASP A 59 1.27 -1.18 -13.31
N VAL A 60 0.32 -0.38 -12.84
CA VAL A 60 -1.10 -0.69 -13.00
C VAL A 60 -1.51 -0.53 -14.46
N PRO A 61 -2.25 -1.50 -15.05
CA PRO A 61 -2.76 -1.37 -16.41
C PRO A 61 -3.59 -0.10 -16.60
N SER A 62 -3.35 0.63 -17.70
CA SER A 62 -4.05 1.88 -18.01
C SER A 62 -5.54 1.70 -18.28
N VAL A 63 -5.95 0.49 -18.66
CA VAL A 63 -7.35 0.09 -18.84
C VAL A 63 -7.60 -1.24 -18.12
N ALA A 64 -8.82 -1.42 -17.62
CA ALA A 64 -9.17 -2.58 -16.82
C ALA A 64 -9.86 -3.71 -17.61
N ASP A 65 -9.86 -3.66 -18.93
CA ASP A 65 -10.62 -4.59 -19.77
C ASP A 65 -10.29 -6.06 -19.48
N ASP A 66 -9.01 -6.36 -19.23
CA ASP A 66 -8.55 -7.72 -18.99
C ASP A 66 -8.15 -7.97 -17.53
N VAL A 67 -8.32 -6.97 -16.66
CA VAL A 67 -7.98 -7.08 -15.23
C VAL A 67 -9.05 -7.87 -14.49
N ASN A 68 -8.63 -8.90 -13.77
CA ASN A 68 -9.53 -9.78 -12.99
C ASN A 68 -10.65 -10.40 -13.81
N GLN A 69 -10.44 -10.56 -15.11
CA GLN A 69 -11.37 -11.25 -16.01
C GLN A 69 -10.92 -12.69 -16.21
N GLU A 70 -11.79 -13.64 -15.92
CA GLU A 70 -11.48 -15.05 -16.11
C GLU A 70 -11.22 -15.34 -17.61
N GLY A 71 -10.17 -16.08 -17.88
CA GLY A 71 -9.75 -16.38 -19.25
C GLY A 71 -9.06 -15.23 -19.98
N LYS A 72 -8.83 -14.11 -19.31
CA LYS A 72 -8.14 -12.95 -19.88
C LYS A 72 -6.75 -12.77 -19.28
N THR A 73 -5.82 -12.32 -20.11
CA THR A 73 -4.46 -11.98 -19.70
C THR A 73 -4.19 -10.51 -20.02
N VAL A 74 -3.67 -9.76 -19.05
CA VAL A 74 -3.29 -8.37 -19.29
C VAL A 74 -2.07 -8.34 -20.21
N PRO A 75 -2.13 -7.66 -21.38
CA PRO A 75 -0.99 -7.59 -22.29
C PRO A 75 0.23 -6.94 -21.65
N LYS A 76 1.43 -7.46 -21.95
CA LYS A 76 2.69 -6.90 -21.41
C LYS A 76 3.00 -5.51 -21.98
N ASP A 77 2.58 -5.25 -23.20
CA ASP A 77 2.80 -3.98 -23.90
C ASP A 77 1.72 -2.94 -23.63
N LEU A 78 0.72 -3.28 -22.82
CA LEU A 78 -0.28 -2.31 -22.38
C LEU A 78 0.39 -1.22 -21.55
N GLU A 79 0.01 0.03 -21.81
CA GLU A 79 0.50 1.17 -21.02
C GLU A 79 0.23 0.96 -19.54
N ARG A 80 1.21 1.29 -18.71
CA ARG A 80 1.11 1.22 -17.25
C ARG A 80 1.02 2.62 -16.68
N VAL A 81 0.25 2.77 -15.61
CA VAL A 81 0.02 4.04 -14.94
C VAL A 81 0.20 3.89 -13.45
N ASP A 82 0.38 5.01 -12.77
CA ASP A 82 0.47 5.03 -11.31
C ASP A 82 -0.91 4.80 -10.70
N PHE A 83 -0.96 3.99 -9.66
CA PHE A 83 -2.15 3.79 -8.86
C PHE A 83 -1.79 3.92 -7.39
N PHE A 84 -2.47 4.80 -6.67
CA PHE A 84 -2.26 5.00 -5.25
C PHE A 84 -3.10 4.00 -4.46
N HIS A 85 -2.43 3.02 -3.84
CA HIS A 85 -3.09 2.00 -3.02
C HIS A 85 -3.43 2.51 -1.63
N TRP A 86 -2.67 3.45 -1.12
CA TRP A 86 -2.85 3.95 0.24
C TRP A 86 -2.26 5.36 0.36
N LEU A 87 -3.04 6.24 0.97
CA LEU A 87 -2.61 7.61 1.23
C LEU A 87 -3.01 7.94 2.67
N LEU A 88 -2.02 8.22 3.49
CA LEU A 88 -2.21 8.60 4.88
C LEU A 88 -1.61 9.99 5.07
N VAL A 89 -2.45 10.95 5.46
CA VAL A 89 -2.05 12.36 5.58
C VAL A 89 -2.17 12.85 7.02
N ASP A 90 -1.60 14.03 7.26
CA ASP A 90 -1.67 14.71 8.55
C ASP A 90 -1.16 13.87 9.73
N ILE A 91 -0.12 13.07 9.49
CA ILE A 91 0.56 12.34 10.57
C ILE A 91 1.32 13.36 11.41
N PRO A 92 1.02 13.50 12.72
CA PRO A 92 1.70 14.45 13.57
C PRO A 92 3.22 14.26 13.59
N ALA A 93 3.94 15.37 13.74
CA ALA A 93 5.42 15.37 13.71
C ALA A 93 6.07 14.55 14.82
N ASP A 94 5.36 14.29 15.91
CA ASP A 94 5.84 13.48 17.04
C ASP A 94 5.62 11.98 16.86
N ILE A 95 4.95 11.57 15.78
CA ILE A 95 4.79 10.16 15.41
C ILE A 95 5.93 9.75 14.48
N SER A 96 6.57 8.62 14.79
CA SER A 96 7.65 8.03 13.98
C SER A 96 7.38 6.57 13.60
N ARG A 97 6.16 6.09 13.84
CA ARG A 97 5.79 4.71 13.60
C ARG A 97 4.30 4.59 13.27
N VAL A 98 3.98 3.74 12.30
CA VAL A 98 2.61 3.28 12.02
C VAL A 98 2.59 1.79 12.27
N PRO A 99 1.86 1.30 13.30
CA PRO A 99 1.77 -0.13 13.58
C PRO A 99 1.09 -0.91 12.44
N GLU A 100 1.47 -2.17 12.28
CA GLU A 100 0.83 -3.05 11.30
C GLU A 100 -0.68 -3.13 11.54
N GLY A 101 -1.46 -2.91 10.49
CA GLY A 101 -2.92 -3.06 10.53
C GLY A 101 -3.69 -1.93 11.22
N GLU A 102 -3.02 -0.97 11.84
CA GLU A 102 -3.70 0.12 12.57
C GLU A 102 -4.57 0.98 11.67
N ASP A 103 -4.09 1.25 10.46
CA ASP A 103 -4.71 2.20 9.53
C ASP A 103 -5.32 1.52 8.32
N SER A 104 -5.78 0.28 8.46
CA SER A 104 -6.26 -0.56 7.34
C SER A 104 -7.78 -0.58 7.17
N ASP A 105 -8.54 -0.12 8.15
CA ASP A 105 -9.99 -0.38 8.21
C ASP A 105 -10.86 0.81 7.76
N GLY A 106 -10.27 1.79 7.11
CA GLY A 106 -11.00 2.97 6.65
C GLY A 106 -11.44 3.90 7.78
N VAL A 107 -10.99 3.65 9.01
CA VAL A 107 -11.22 4.50 10.16
C VAL A 107 -10.13 5.57 10.21
N ILE A 108 -10.50 6.81 10.51
CA ILE A 108 -9.53 7.88 10.71
C ILE A 108 -8.75 7.61 11.99
N PRO A 109 -7.45 7.30 11.91
CA PRO A 109 -6.65 7.05 13.09
C PRO A 109 -6.48 8.32 13.93
N LYS A 110 -6.25 8.14 15.21
CA LYS A 110 -6.08 9.25 16.13
C LYS A 110 -4.95 10.18 15.68
N GLY A 111 -5.29 11.44 15.39
CA GLY A 111 -4.34 12.45 14.94
C GLY A 111 -3.85 12.31 13.50
N LYS A 112 -4.49 11.44 12.71
CA LYS A 112 -4.17 11.22 11.29
C LYS A 112 -5.44 11.23 10.46
N GLU A 113 -5.33 11.52 9.18
CA GLU A 113 -6.43 11.40 8.23
C GLU A 113 -6.07 10.43 7.11
N GLN A 114 -7.02 9.59 6.73
CA GLN A 114 -6.88 8.60 5.67
C GLN A 114 -7.80 8.95 4.49
N SER A 115 -7.28 8.88 3.30
CA SER A 115 -8.08 9.13 2.10
C SER A 115 -8.17 7.90 1.20
#